data_a62ef7861b95f50888866fa67107b756
#
_entry.id   a62ef7861b95f50888866fa67107b756
#
_cell.length_a   1.000
_cell.length_b   1.000
_cell.length_c   1.000
_cell.angle_alpha   90.00
_cell.angle_beta   90.00
_cell.angle_gamma   90.00
#
_symmetry.space_group_name_H-M   'P 1'
#
loop_
_entity.id
_entity.type
_entity.pdbx_description
1 polymer ?
#
loop_
_entity_poly.entity_id
_entity_poly.type
_entity_poly.pdbx_seq_one_letter_code
_entity_poly.pdbx_strand_id
1 'polypeptide(L)'
;ERSSDSILTAFLAEMDGFKTDAKKPIFVLAATNFEVEPGTSKSLDPALLRRFDRHIYIDLPDKKSRIEYINMRIKSKPIFDISDEEIENIAVRSTGMSIAQLSSVFEYSMRITVRANKDKVDDGILEEAFESYNYGEEKKWDISELKKTAYHEAGHAFLCWESGEIPSYLTIVARGNHGGYMLHGDNENRGSYTKSMLLNRIRTALGGRAAELVFFGEDDGLTTGASSDLKTATAIAKSMICSYGMDESIGLAVVQENEIANSFMSQKVREAVNEILSSELSKAIKILSNNRVAMDKIVDALLKENHLSANMINEIFAKNAVKMGQ
;
A
#
# COMPACT_ATOMS: atom_id res chain seq x y z
N GLU A 1 4.70 -16.55 33.84
CA GLU A 1 3.68 -15.54 34.26
C GLU A 1 3.97 -15.01 35.70
N ARG A 2 4.22 -15.85 36.72
CA ARG A 2 4.46 -15.36 38.10
C ARG A 2 5.71 -14.48 38.29
N SER A 3 6.74 -14.60 37.47
CA SER A 3 7.98 -13.82 37.63
C SER A 3 7.87 -12.42 37.03
N SER A 4 7.10 -12.24 35.94
CA SER A 4 6.87 -10.92 35.31
C SER A 4 6.00 -10.02 36.18
N ASP A 5 4.98 -10.57 36.85
CA ASP A 5 4.10 -9.83 37.76
C ASP A 5 4.87 -9.30 38.98
N SER A 6 5.83 -10.08 39.50
CA SER A 6 6.66 -9.62 40.62
C SER A 6 7.62 -8.50 40.28
N ILE A 7 8.17 -8.50 39.06
CA ILE A 7 9.05 -7.46 38.54
C ILE A 7 8.25 -6.17 38.31
N LEU A 8 7.08 -6.26 37.67
CA LEU A 8 6.20 -5.13 37.47
C LEU A 8 5.80 -4.49 38.81
N THR A 9 5.37 -5.31 39.76
CA THR A 9 4.98 -4.84 41.12
C THR A 9 6.14 -4.13 41.83
N ALA A 10 7.35 -4.68 41.77
CA ALA A 10 8.53 -4.06 42.34
C ALA A 10 8.86 -2.72 41.66
N PHE A 11 8.80 -2.67 40.32
CA PHE A 11 9.04 -1.45 39.55
C PHE A 11 8.01 -0.36 39.88
N LEU A 12 6.73 -0.71 39.98
CA LEU A 12 5.67 0.22 40.36
C LEU A 12 5.86 0.77 41.78
N ALA A 13 6.28 -0.09 42.73
CA ALA A 13 6.58 0.33 44.09
C ALA A 13 7.76 1.29 44.16
N GLU A 14 8.81 1.07 43.37
CA GLU A 14 9.95 2.00 43.28
C GLU A 14 9.56 3.34 42.67
N MET A 15 8.73 3.33 41.60
CA MET A 15 8.23 4.56 41.00
C MET A 15 7.39 5.39 42.00
N ASP A 16 6.57 4.76 42.82
CA ASP A 16 5.80 5.43 43.88
C ASP A 16 6.68 5.88 45.06
N GLY A 17 7.79 5.20 45.27
CA GLY A 17 8.73 5.45 46.35
C GLY A 17 9.79 6.54 46.08
N PHE A 18 9.86 7.06 44.86
CA PHE A 18 10.82 8.15 44.57
C PHE A 18 10.56 9.38 45.41
N LYS A 19 11.35 9.54 46.50
CA LYS A 19 11.42 10.79 47.24
C LYS A 19 12.00 11.86 46.30
N THR A 20 11.15 12.68 45.74
CA THR A 20 11.54 13.79 44.87
C THR A 20 12.34 14.83 45.69
N ASP A 21 13.64 14.84 45.50
CA ASP A 21 14.45 16.00 45.87
C ASP A 21 14.30 17.04 44.74
N ALA A 22 13.61 18.13 45.01
CA ALA A 22 13.38 19.20 44.02
C ALA A 22 14.70 19.77 43.43
N LYS A 23 15.83 19.54 44.06
CA LYS A 23 17.16 19.94 43.57
C LYS A 23 17.80 18.90 42.63
N LYS A 24 17.29 17.67 42.60
CA LYS A 24 17.80 16.55 41.76
C LYS A 24 16.65 15.76 41.19
N PRO A 25 15.90 16.33 40.22
CA PRO A 25 14.77 15.60 39.60
C PRO A 25 15.28 14.38 38.86
N ILE A 26 14.56 13.26 38.97
CA ILE A 26 14.77 12.04 38.21
C ILE A 26 13.72 12.00 37.10
N PHE A 27 14.19 11.87 35.87
CA PHE A 27 13.32 11.66 34.70
C PHE A 27 13.36 10.20 34.33
N VAL A 28 12.18 9.58 34.24
CA VAL A 28 12.01 8.20 33.74
C VAL A 28 11.45 8.26 32.32
N LEU A 29 12.19 7.71 31.37
CA LEU A 29 11.77 7.58 29.99
C LEU A 29 11.65 6.08 29.66
N ALA A 30 10.48 5.66 29.20
CA ALA A 30 10.24 4.31 28.74
C ALA A 30 9.77 4.31 27.28
N ALA A 31 10.11 3.26 26.54
CA ALA A 31 9.63 3.06 25.17
C ALA A 31 9.02 1.65 25.04
N THR A 32 7.96 1.54 24.27
CA THR A 32 7.26 0.29 24.04
C THR A 32 6.59 0.27 22.66
N ASN A 33 6.39 -0.94 22.13
CA ASN A 33 5.55 -1.19 20.95
C ASN A 33 4.12 -1.64 21.33
N PHE A 34 3.78 -1.64 22.61
CA PHE A 34 2.44 -1.99 23.08
C PHE A 34 1.51 -0.78 22.95
N GLU A 35 0.25 -1.07 22.60
CA GLU A 35 -0.79 -0.04 22.51
C GLU A 35 -1.15 0.49 23.90
N VAL A 36 -1.39 1.80 23.96
CA VAL A 36 -1.77 2.49 25.21
C VAL A 36 -3.25 2.32 25.51
N GLU A 37 -4.08 1.96 24.50
CA GLU A 37 -5.52 1.78 24.66
C GLU A 37 -5.85 0.47 25.40
N PRO A 38 -6.69 0.53 26.47
CA PRO A 38 -7.11 -0.64 27.21
C PRO A 38 -8.03 -1.53 26.35
N GLY A 39 -7.79 -2.85 26.39
CA GLY A 39 -8.70 -3.83 25.77
C GLY A 39 -8.17 -4.60 24.59
N THR A 40 -6.98 -4.28 24.11
CA THR A 40 -6.28 -5.09 23.11
C THR A 40 -5.39 -6.13 23.80
N SER A 41 -5.13 -7.26 23.14
CA SER A 41 -4.25 -8.33 23.64
C SER A 41 -2.78 -7.88 23.81
N LYS A 42 -2.43 -6.66 23.44
CA LYS A 42 -1.11 -6.03 23.50
C LYS A 42 -1.11 -4.69 24.23
N SER A 43 -2.07 -4.46 25.15
CA SER A 43 -2.11 -3.23 25.94
C SER A 43 -1.14 -3.29 27.12
N LEU A 44 -0.56 -2.14 27.47
CA LEU A 44 0.21 -1.99 28.70
C LEU A 44 -0.71 -2.04 29.92
N ASP A 45 -0.14 -2.49 31.05
CA ASP A 45 -0.84 -2.47 32.33
C ASP A 45 -1.29 -1.03 32.67
N PRO A 46 -2.60 -0.81 32.93
CA PRO A 46 -3.11 0.50 33.28
C PRO A 46 -2.44 1.15 34.51
N ALA A 47 -1.95 0.33 35.46
CA ALA A 47 -1.23 0.80 36.62
C ALA A 47 0.12 1.41 36.25
N LEU A 48 0.80 0.82 35.24
CA LEU A 48 2.05 1.36 34.69
C LEU A 48 1.80 2.68 33.97
N LEU A 49 0.78 2.74 33.09
CA LEU A 49 0.44 3.93 32.33
C LEU A 49 0.15 5.16 33.22
N ARG A 50 -0.55 4.96 34.33
CA ARG A 50 -0.88 6.06 35.26
C ARG A 50 0.32 6.71 35.94
N ARG A 51 1.50 6.08 35.89
CA ARG A 51 2.73 6.61 36.51
C ARG A 51 3.62 7.41 35.57
N PHE A 52 3.26 7.46 34.31
CA PHE A 52 3.89 8.33 33.33
C PHE A 52 3.01 9.57 33.09
N ASP A 53 3.55 10.75 33.33
CA ASP A 53 2.85 12.03 33.19
C ASP A 53 2.55 12.35 31.73
N ARG A 54 3.33 11.80 30.79
CA ARG A 54 3.21 12.03 29.35
C ARG A 54 3.33 10.73 28.57
N HIS A 55 2.39 10.51 27.68
CA HIS A 55 2.45 9.49 26.64
C HIS A 55 2.72 10.17 25.30
N ILE A 56 3.82 9.82 24.65
CA ILE A 56 4.21 10.35 23.35
C ILE A 56 4.00 9.23 22.34
N TYR A 57 3.10 9.44 21.43
CA TYR A 57 2.86 8.56 20.30
C TYR A 57 3.86 8.89 19.20
N ILE A 58 4.60 7.88 18.73
CA ILE A 58 5.51 8.01 17.59
C ILE A 58 4.88 7.18 16.47
N ASP A 59 4.26 7.87 15.53
CA ASP A 59 3.63 7.28 14.37
C ASP A 59 4.64 6.92 13.27
N LEU A 60 4.18 6.23 12.23
CA LEU A 60 4.99 6.01 11.04
C LEU A 60 5.33 7.37 10.39
N PRO A 61 6.51 7.49 9.76
CA PRO A 61 6.94 8.74 9.16
C PRO A 61 6.05 9.11 7.97
N ASP A 62 5.63 10.37 7.89
CA ASP A 62 5.02 10.94 6.70
C ASP A 62 6.04 11.05 5.55
N LYS A 63 5.60 11.37 4.33
CA LYS A 63 6.46 11.50 3.16
C LYS A 63 7.62 12.47 3.39
N LYS A 64 7.36 13.62 4.02
CA LYS A 64 8.38 14.62 4.30
C LYS A 64 9.47 14.07 5.23
N SER A 65 9.09 13.41 6.30
CA SER A 65 10.00 12.78 7.25
C SER A 65 10.82 11.66 6.59
N ARG A 66 10.22 10.90 5.66
CA ARG A 66 10.95 9.89 4.87
C ARG A 66 12.00 10.52 3.96
N ILE A 67 11.68 11.62 3.25
CA ILE A 67 12.63 12.36 2.43
C ILE A 67 13.77 12.92 3.29
N GLU A 68 13.47 13.51 4.44
CA GLU A 68 14.47 14.02 5.37
C GLU A 68 15.41 12.90 5.85
N TYR A 69 14.87 11.74 6.19
CA TYR A 69 15.66 10.58 6.59
C TYR A 69 16.56 10.06 5.45
N ILE A 70 16.00 9.89 4.24
CA ILE A 70 16.73 9.44 3.06
C ILE A 70 17.90 10.38 2.78
N ASN A 71 17.67 11.70 2.75
CA ASN A 71 18.69 12.71 2.55
C ASN A 71 19.78 12.67 3.63
N MET A 72 19.39 12.51 4.90
CA MET A 72 20.34 12.35 5.99
C MET A 72 21.21 11.11 5.79
N ARG A 73 20.61 10.00 5.36
CA ARG A 73 21.31 8.72 5.13
C ARG A 73 22.32 8.83 3.99
N ILE A 74 21.92 9.42 2.86
CA ILE A 74 22.80 9.66 1.71
C ILE A 74 23.98 10.54 2.09
N LYS A 75 23.73 11.66 2.77
CA LYS A 75 24.79 12.58 3.19
C LYS A 75 25.75 12.00 4.23
N SER A 76 25.31 11.02 5.00
CA SER A 76 26.15 10.41 6.05
C SER A 76 27.22 9.47 5.52
N LYS A 77 27.11 8.98 4.27
CA LYS A 77 28.02 8.01 3.66
C LYS A 77 28.30 8.36 2.20
N PRO A 78 29.57 8.60 1.81
CA PRO A 78 29.92 8.99 0.43
C PRO A 78 29.73 7.88 -0.62
N ILE A 79 29.33 6.69 -0.20
CA ILE A 79 29.04 5.56 -1.08
C ILE A 79 27.77 5.76 -1.91
N PHE A 80 26.83 6.61 -1.44
CA PHE A 80 25.57 6.87 -2.12
C PHE A 80 25.71 7.95 -3.20
N ASP A 81 25.20 7.65 -4.41
CA ASP A 81 25.12 8.54 -5.57
C ASP A 81 23.72 8.42 -6.15
N ILE A 82 22.76 9.03 -5.49
CA ILE A 82 21.32 8.86 -5.71
C ILE A 82 20.73 10.19 -6.21
N SER A 83 19.94 10.12 -7.28
CA SER A 83 19.26 11.28 -7.86
C SER A 83 18.10 11.77 -6.98
N ASP A 84 17.77 13.05 -7.10
CA ASP A 84 16.60 13.64 -6.41
C ASP A 84 15.29 12.97 -6.86
N GLU A 85 15.22 12.51 -8.12
CA GLU A 85 14.05 11.78 -8.65
C GLU A 85 13.88 10.44 -7.92
N GLU A 86 14.97 9.69 -7.71
CA GLU A 86 14.90 8.40 -7.01
C GLU A 86 14.61 8.58 -5.51
N ILE A 87 15.12 9.64 -4.87
CA ILE A 87 14.76 9.98 -3.49
C ILE A 87 13.25 10.17 -3.35
N GLU A 88 12.64 10.94 -4.26
CA GLU A 88 11.21 11.18 -4.28
C GLU A 88 10.43 9.88 -4.54
N ASN A 89 10.89 9.07 -5.47
CA ASN A 89 10.33 7.79 -5.85
C ASN A 89 10.29 6.82 -4.66
N ILE A 90 11.43 6.60 -4.01
CA ILE A 90 11.52 5.75 -2.82
C ILE A 90 10.68 6.31 -1.67
N ALA A 91 10.64 7.63 -1.47
CA ALA A 91 9.84 8.25 -0.41
C ALA A 91 8.35 8.02 -0.61
N VAL A 92 7.84 8.08 -1.84
CA VAL A 92 6.43 7.78 -2.15
C VAL A 92 6.13 6.30 -1.96
N ARG A 93 6.98 5.42 -2.49
CA ARG A 93 6.79 3.95 -2.47
C ARG A 93 6.96 3.34 -1.09
N SER A 94 7.67 4.00 -0.19
CA SER A 94 7.86 3.58 1.20
C SER A 94 6.73 4.02 2.16
N THR A 95 5.59 4.45 1.63
CA THR A 95 4.39 4.74 2.44
C THR A 95 4.04 3.55 3.34
N GLY A 96 3.84 3.83 4.63
CA GLY A 96 3.59 2.79 5.63
C GLY A 96 4.83 2.06 6.16
N MET A 97 6.04 2.39 5.68
CA MET A 97 7.29 1.84 6.22
C MET A 97 7.79 2.66 7.43
N SER A 98 8.31 1.96 8.41
CA SER A 98 9.05 2.57 9.51
C SER A 98 10.46 3.00 9.06
N ILE A 99 11.08 3.92 9.81
CA ILE A 99 12.48 4.33 9.60
C ILE A 99 13.44 3.13 9.68
N ALA A 100 13.15 2.15 10.54
CA ALA A 100 13.95 0.93 10.65
C ALA A 100 13.92 0.08 9.37
N GLN A 101 12.74 -0.05 8.74
CA GLN A 101 12.59 -0.75 7.46
C GLN A 101 13.33 -0.02 6.34
N LEU A 102 13.17 1.32 6.24
CA LEU A 102 13.94 2.12 5.29
C LEU A 102 15.45 1.97 5.51
N SER A 103 15.93 2.00 6.78
CA SER A 103 17.33 1.75 7.08
C SER A 103 17.81 0.40 6.56
N SER A 104 16.99 -0.64 6.71
CA SER A 104 17.31 -1.98 6.21
C SER A 104 17.46 -2.04 4.68
N VAL A 105 16.65 -1.27 3.94
CA VAL A 105 16.80 -1.13 2.47
C VAL A 105 18.16 -0.52 2.12
N PHE A 106 18.57 0.56 2.78
CA PHE A 106 19.88 1.18 2.55
C PHE A 106 21.05 0.27 2.92
N GLU A 107 20.93 -0.48 4.02
CA GLU A 107 21.95 -1.50 4.37
C GLU A 107 22.01 -2.64 3.35
N TYR A 108 20.86 -3.01 2.78
CA TYR A 108 20.79 -4.04 1.75
C TYR A 108 21.38 -3.55 0.43
N SER A 109 21.16 -2.28 0.03
CA SER A 109 21.74 -1.69 -1.17
C SER A 109 23.28 -1.68 -1.10
N MET A 110 23.87 -1.36 0.04
CA MET A 110 25.32 -1.44 0.24
C MET A 110 25.84 -2.88 0.08
N ARG A 111 25.09 -3.88 0.55
CA ARG A 111 25.47 -5.31 0.34
C ARG A 111 25.42 -5.72 -1.13
N ILE A 112 24.41 -5.26 -1.88
CA ILE A 112 24.34 -5.49 -3.34
C ILE A 112 25.55 -4.85 -4.03
N THR A 113 25.89 -3.61 -3.69
CA THR A 113 27.05 -2.88 -4.23
C THR A 113 28.35 -3.66 -4.06
N VAL A 114 28.59 -4.16 -2.85
CA VAL A 114 29.79 -4.98 -2.57
C VAL A 114 29.79 -6.29 -3.36
N ARG A 115 28.65 -6.99 -3.44
CA ARG A 115 28.51 -8.23 -4.23
C ARG A 115 28.72 -8.00 -5.73
N ALA A 116 28.27 -6.86 -6.24
CA ALA A 116 28.42 -6.47 -7.64
C ALA A 116 29.82 -5.90 -7.96
N ASN A 117 30.69 -5.78 -6.96
CA ASN A 117 32.03 -5.16 -7.08
C ASN A 117 31.97 -3.74 -7.66
N LYS A 118 30.96 -2.96 -7.22
CA LYS A 118 30.79 -1.55 -7.56
C LYS A 118 31.26 -0.65 -6.42
N ASP A 119 31.67 0.57 -6.74
CA ASP A 119 32.19 1.54 -5.77
C ASP A 119 31.09 2.38 -5.10
N LYS A 120 29.94 2.49 -5.76
CA LYS A 120 28.83 3.33 -5.30
C LYS A 120 27.48 2.62 -5.42
N VAL A 121 26.57 3.01 -4.54
CA VAL A 121 25.14 2.73 -4.67
C VAL A 121 24.57 3.78 -5.61
N ASP A 122 24.21 3.37 -6.81
CA ASP A 122 23.45 4.16 -7.78
C ASP A 122 21.94 3.94 -7.64
N ASP A 123 21.14 4.70 -8.41
CA ASP A 123 19.67 4.60 -8.40
C ASP A 123 19.19 3.16 -8.67
N GLY A 124 19.78 2.47 -9.64
CA GLY A 124 19.40 1.10 -9.98
C GLY A 124 19.68 0.08 -8.86
N ILE A 125 20.77 0.26 -8.11
CA ILE A 125 21.06 -0.59 -6.95
C ILE A 125 20.11 -0.30 -5.79
N LEU A 126 19.77 0.97 -5.54
CA LEU A 126 18.82 1.33 -4.50
C LEU A 126 17.43 0.80 -4.83
N GLU A 127 17.00 0.93 -6.07
CA GLU A 127 15.77 0.37 -6.62
C GLU A 127 15.71 -1.15 -6.42
N GLU A 128 16.74 -1.88 -6.85
CA GLU A 128 16.84 -3.34 -6.68
C GLU A 128 16.78 -3.74 -5.19
N ALA A 129 17.43 -2.98 -4.32
CA ALA A 129 17.40 -3.22 -2.88
C ALA A 129 16.01 -3.01 -2.30
N PHE A 130 15.31 -1.96 -2.71
CA PHE A 130 13.96 -1.64 -2.27
C PHE A 130 12.98 -2.73 -2.72
N GLU A 131 13.04 -3.11 -3.98
CA GLU A 131 12.21 -4.16 -4.57
C GLU A 131 12.45 -5.53 -3.90
N SER A 132 13.71 -5.94 -3.79
CA SER A 132 14.05 -7.22 -3.18
C SER A 132 13.67 -7.29 -1.70
N TYR A 133 13.82 -6.17 -0.97
CA TYR A 133 13.44 -6.10 0.45
C TYR A 133 11.93 -6.29 0.65
N ASN A 134 11.12 -5.63 -0.17
CA ASN A 134 9.66 -5.62 -0.01
C ASN A 134 8.96 -6.83 -0.65
N TYR A 135 9.47 -7.30 -1.80
CA TYR A 135 8.76 -8.27 -2.64
C TYR A 135 9.55 -9.56 -2.89
N GLY A 136 10.81 -9.63 -2.47
CA GLY A 136 11.69 -10.78 -2.67
C GLY A 136 12.47 -10.75 -3.97
N GLU A 137 13.14 -11.87 -4.30
CA GLU A 137 13.96 -11.97 -5.48
C GLU A 137 13.14 -12.01 -6.78
N GLU A 138 13.73 -11.46 -7.85
CA GLU A 138 13.15 -11.45 -9.19
C GLU A 138 12.94 -12.87 -9.73
N LYS A 139 11.81 -13.09 -10.37
CA LYS A 139 11.47 -14.33 -11.09
C LYS A 139 11.44 -14.07 -12.59
N LYS A 140 12.04 -14.97 -13.35
CA LYS A 140 11.97 -14.92 -14.82
C LYS A 140 10.69 -15.57 -15.31
N TRP A 141 9.93 -14.84 -16.11
CA TRP A 141 8.71 -15.31 -16.75
C TRP A 141 8.86 -15.33 -18.26
N ASP A 142 8.04 -16.14 -18.93
CA ASP A 142 7.98 -16.14 -20.38
C ASP A 142 7.38 -14.82 -20.91
N ILE A 143 7.76 -14.44 -22.14
CA ILE A 143 7.31 -13.18 -22.79
C ILE A 143 5.78 -13.12 -22.90
N SER A 144 5.10 -14.25 -23.12
CA SER A 144 3.65 -14.30 -23.18
C SER A 144 2.99 -13.96 -21.85
N GLU A 145 3.53 -14.46 -20.73
CA GLU A 145 3.06 -14.17 -19.39
C GLU A 145 3.37 -12.72 -19.00
N LEU A 146 4.56 -12.22 -19.36
CA LEU A 146 4.91 -10.80 -19.15
C LEU A 146 3.95 -9.86 -19.88
N LYS A 147 3.52 -10.21 -21.09
CA LYS A 147 2.56 -9.39 -21.84
C LYS A 147 1.19 -9.40 -21.20
N LYS A 148 0.69 -10.53 -20.71
CA LYS A 148 -0.57 -10.61 -19.96
C LYS A 148 -0.50 -9.77 -18.67
N THR A 149 0.59 -9.91 -17.92
CA THR A 149 0.85 -9.11 -16.73
C THR A 149 0.90 -7.61 -17.04
N ALA A 150 1.57 -7.23 -18.14
CA ALA A 150 1.67 -5.82 -18.52
C ALA A 150 0.29 -5.20 -18.82
N TYR A 151 -0.60 -5.90 -19.51
CA TYR A 151 -1.99 -5.43 -19.70
C TYR A 151 -2.78 -5.40 -18.40
N HIS A 152 -2.60 -6.40 -17.54
CA HIS A 152 -3.24 -6.47 -16.23
C HIS A 152 -2.89 -5.24 -15.39
N GLU A 153 -1.61 -4.98 -15.18
CA GLU A 153 -1.13 -3.85 -14.38
C GLU A 153 -1.44 -2.49 -15.04
N ALA A 154 -1.34 -2.43 -16.39
CA ALA A 154 -1.76 -1.24 -17.15
C ALA A 154 -3.25 -0.94 -16.97
N GLY A 155 -4.10 -1.97 -16.83
CA GLY A 155 -5.52 -1.81 -16.53
C GLY A 155 -5.78 -1.10 -15.20
N HIS A 156 -5.08 -1.50 -14.15
CA HIS A 156 -5.11 -0.81 -12.85
C HIS A 156 -4.64 0.64 -12.99
N ALA A 157 -3.49 0.85 -13.65
CA ALA A 157 -2.90 2.17 -13.80
C ALA A 157 -3.78 3.12 -14.60
N PHE A 158 -4.40 2.65 -15.69
CA PHE A 158 -5.27 3.48 -16.51
C PHE A 158 -6.51 3.93 -15.75
N LEU A 159 -7.19 3.03 -15.05
CA LEU A 159 -8.41 3.36 -14.29
C LEU A 159 -8.10 4.23 -13.06
N CYS A 160 -6.95 4.07 -12.44
CA CYS A 160 -6.46 4.97 -11.41
C CYS A 160 -6.28 6.39 -11.98
N TRP A 161 -5.56 6.53 -13.11
CA TRP A 161 -5.32 7.80 -13.78
C TRP A 161 -6.62 8.46 -14.28
N GLU A 162 -7.52 7.69 -14.86
CA GLU A 162 -8.83 8.17 -15.35
C GLU A 162 -9.70 8.73 -14.21
N SER A 163 -9.59 8.16 -13.02
CA SER A 163 -10.28 8.66 -11.82
C SER A 163 -9.71 9.97 -11.26
N GLY A 164 -8.61 10.48 -11.84
CA GLY A 164 -7.93 11.70 -11.41
C GLY A 164 -6.78 11.46 -10.40
N GLU A 165 -6.44 10.21 -10.11
CA GLU A 165 -5.30 9.84 -9.28
C GLU A 165 -4.14 9.37 -10.16
N ILE A 166 -2.96 9.99 -10.04
CA ILE A 166 -1.79 9.56 -10.82
C ILE A 166 -1.15 8.37 -10.09
N PRO A 167 -1.04 7.18 -10.75
CA PRO A 167 -0.26 6.08 -10.19
C PRO A 167 1.17 6.51 -9.93
N SER A 168 1.72 6.18 -8.76
CA SER A 168 3.08 6.57 -8.40
C SER A 168 4.15 5.67 -9.02
N TYR A 169 3.80 4.42 -9.28
CA TYR A 169 4.72 3.41 -9.83
C TYR A 169 3.95 2.26 -10.49
N LEU A 170 4.53 1.70 -11.53
CA LEU A 170 3.98 0.57 -12.27
C LEU A 170 5.12 -0.35 -12.71
N THR A 171 5.04 -1.64 -12.40
CA THR A 171 6.08 -2.63 -12.76
C THR A 171 5.47 -3.97 -13.17
N ILE A 172 6.21 -4.66 -14.03
CA ILE A 172 5.94 -6.05 -14.45
C ILE A 172 7.05 -7.01 -14.01
N VAL A 173 7.97 -6.55 -13.18
CA VAL A 173 9.02 -7.41 -12.61
C VAL A 173 8.37 -8.33 -11.59
N ALA A 174 8.34 -9.62 -11.91
CA ALA A 174 7.79 -10.63 -11.03
C ALA A 174 8.69 -10.87 -9.82
N ARG A 175 8.13 -10.77 -8.60
CA ARG A 175 8.86 -11.02 -7.36
C ARG A 175 7.99 -11.76 -6.35
N GLY A 176 8.57 -12.70 -5.62
CA GLY A 176 7.83 -13.44 -4.61
C GLY A 176 6.57 -14.11 -5.20
N ASN A 177 5.39 -13.68 -4.79
CA ASN A 177 4.10 -14.15 -5.29
C ASN A 177 3.39 -13.15 -6.23
N HIS A 178 4.05 -12.05 -6.60
CA HIS A 178 3.51 -11.00 -7.46
C HIS A 178 4.11 -11.10 -8.86
N GLY A 179 3.27 -10.98 -9.89
CA GLY A 179 3.69 -10.95 -11.28
C GLY A 179 4.08 -9.54 -11.75
N GLY A 180 3.55 -8.54 -11.09
CA GLY A 180 3.73 -7.12 -11.25
C GLY A 180 2.93 -6.42 -10.17
N TYR A 181 2.94 -5.09 -10.15
CA TYR A 181 2.04 -4.30 -9.31
C TYR A 181 1.99 -2.82 -9.74
N MET A 182 0.91 -2.17 -9.36
CA MET A 182 0.70 -0.74 -9.46
C MET A 182 0.58 -0.14 -8.06
N LEU A 183 1.24 0.98 -7.81
CA LEU A 183 1.08 1.75 -6.59
C LEU A 183 0.23 3.00 -6.85
N HIS A 184 -0.74 3.22 -5.96
CA HIS A 184 -1.51 4.46 -5.95
C HIS A 184 -0.60 5.66 -5.65
N GLY A 185 -1.04 6.87 -6.07
CA GLY A 185 -0.43 8.11 -5.66
C GLY A 185 -0.54 8.37 -4.16
N ASP A 186 0.16 9.40 -3.69
CA ASP A 186 0.20 9.79 -2.28
C ASP A 186 -1.19 10.24 -1.78
N ASN A 187 -1.77 9.45 -0.88
CA ASN A 187 -3.06 9.70 -0.24
C ASN A 187 -2.95 9.69 1.31
N GLU A 188 -1.75 9.88 1.87
CA GLU A 188 -1.49 9.75 3.31
C GLU A 188 -2.34 10.70 4.19
N ASN A 189 -2.80 11.82 3.64
CA ASN A 189 -3.53 12.86 4.39
C ASN A 189 -5.05 12.83 4.24
N ARG A 190 -5.64 11.75 3.72
CA ARG A 190 -7.10 11.68 3.55
C ARG A 190 -7.81 11.20 4.80
N GLY A 191 -8.61 12.07 5.40
CA GLY A 191 -9.43 11.74 6.58
C GLY A 191 -10.72 10.96 6.28
N SER A 192 -11.24 10.98 5.03
CA SER A 192 -12.48 10.29 4.67
C SER A 192 -12.59 10.01 3.17
N TYR A 193 -13.42 9.04 2.80
CA TYR A 193 -13.71 8.67 1.42
C TYR A 193 -15.19 8.88 1.09
N THR A 194 -15.50 9.50 -0.03
CA THR A 194 -16.86 9.59 -0.57
C THR A 194 -17.28 8.28 -1.25
N LYS A 195 -18.58 8.09 -1.47
CA LYS A 195 -19.10 6.93 -2.24
C LYS A 195 -18.45 6.83 -3.62
N SER A 196 -18.32 7.95 -4.35
CA SER A 196 -17.70 7.96 -5.69
C SER A 196 -16.22 7.55 -5.64
N MET A 197 -15.48 8.00 -4.64
CA MET A 197 -14.08 7.61 -4.47
C MET A 197 -13.93 6.11 -4.18
N LEU A 198 -14.81 5.53 -3.36
CA LEU A 198 -14.79 4.09 -3.09
C LEU A 198 -15.17 3.27 -4.34
N LEU A 199 -16.15 3.73 -5.13
CA LEU A 199 -16.48 3.09 -6.41
C LEU A 199 -15.32 3.18 -7.41
N ASN A 200 -14.60 4.31 -7.49
CA ASN A 200 -13.40 4.43 -8.30
C ASN A 200 -12.30 3.46 -7.86
N ARG A 201 -12.11 3.28 -6.53
CA ARG A 201 -11.15 2.30 -6.00
C ARG A 201 -11.54 0.86 -6.35
N ILE A 202 -12.83 0.52 -6.28
CA ILE A 202 -13.33 -0.78 -6.74
C ILE A 202 -13.03 -0.96 -8.23
N ARG A 203 -13.33 0.05 -9.05
CA ARG A 203 -13.08 0.02 -10.50
C ARG A 203 -11.60 -0.14 -10.81
N THR A 204 -10.73 0.59 -10.12
CA THR A 204 -9.28 0.45 -10.24
C THR A 204 -8.84 -0.97 -9.85
N ALA A 205 -9.32 -1.52 -8.74
CA ALA A 205 -9.00 -2.88 -8.33
C ALA A 205 -9.49 -3.94 -9.34
N LEU A 206 -10.58 -3.68 -10.06
CA LEU A 206 -11.07 -4.56 -11.14
C LEU A 206 -10.34 -4.34 -12.48
N GLY A 207 -9.40 -3.40 -12.55
CA GLY A 207 -8.70 -2.97 -13.77
C GLY A 207 -7.95 -4.09 -14.46
N GLY A 208 -7.23 -4.92 -13.69
CA GLY A 208 -6.53 -6.09 -14.23
C GLY A 208 -7.49 -7.09 -14.88
N ARG A 209 -8.57 -7.45 -14.20
CA ARG A 209 -9.62 -8.33 -14.74
C ARG A 209 -10.30 -7.74 -15.98
N ALA A 210 -10.56 -6.44 -15.97
CA ALA A 210 -11.16 -5.76 -17.12
C ALA A 210 -10.19 -5.76 -18.32
N ALA A 211 -8.90 -5.54 -18.10
CA ALA A 211 -7.88 -5.61 -19.15
C ALA A 211 -7.74 -7.03 -19.72
N GLU A 212 -7.74 -8.07 -18.88
CA GLU A 212 -7.75 -9.46 -19.32
C GLU A 212 -8.90 -9.73 -20.29
N LEU A 213 -10.12 -9.33 -19.92
CA LEU A 213 -11.32 -9.50 -20.77
C LEU A 213 -11.24 -8.73 -22.09
N VAL A 214 -10.76 -7.47 -22.04
CA VAL A 214 -10.72 -6.59 -23.23
C VAL A 214 -9.66 -7.04 -24.24
N PHE A 215 -8.50 -7.50 -23.78
CA PHE A 215 -7.36 -7.74 -24.66
C PHE A 215 -7.13 -9.21 -24.98
N PHE A 216 -7.60 -10.14 -24.15
CA PHE A 216 -7.38 -11.57 -24.33
C PHE A 216 -8.68 -12.41 -24.39
N GLY A 217 -9.84 -11.82 -24.04
CA GLY A 217 -11.13 -12.51 -24.05
C GLY A 217 -11.39 -13.37 -22.81
N GLU A 218 -12.50 -14.12 -22.82
CA GLU A 218 -12.92 -14.90 -21.65
C GLU A 218 -12.15 -16.22 -21.50
N ASP A 219 -11.96 -16.96 -22.56
CA ASP A 219 -11.45 -18.34 -22.51
C ASP A 219 -9.98 -18.40 -22.08
N ASP A 220 -9.11 -17.66 -22.79
CA ASP A 220 -7.65 -17.69 -22.56
C ASP A 220 -7.12 -16.44 -21.80
N GLY A 221 -8.01 -15.46 -21.57
CA GLY A 221 -7.66 -14.20 -20.93
C GLY A 221 -7.77 -14.21 -19.43
N LEU A 222 -8.76 -14.91 -18.87
CA LEU A 222 -9.00 -14.93 -17.43
C LEU A 222 -7.93 -15.73 -16.70
N THR A 223 -7.23 -15.07 -15.81
CA THR A 223 -6.18 -15.70 -15.02
C THR A 223 -6.50 -15.72 -13.51
N THR A 224 -5.76 -16.51 -12.76
CA THR A 224 -5.81 -16.49 -11.29
C THR A 224 -5.14 -15.25 -10.69
N GLY A 225 -4.43 -14.47 -11.50
CA GLY A 225 -3.70 -13.25 -11.08
C GLY A 225 -4.61 -12.23 -10.40
N ALA A 226 -5.83 -12.05 -10.89
CA ALA A 226 -6.80 -11.11 -10.32
C ALA A 226 -7.39 -11.51 -8.94
N SER A 227 -6.90 -12.59 -8.31
CA SER A 227 -7.53 -13.10 -7.08
C SER A 227 -7.40 -12.14 -5.90
N SER A 228 -6.28 -11.44 -5.75
CA SER A 228 -6.07 -10.42 -4.72
C SER A 228 -6.93 -9.18 -4.96
N ASP A 229 -7.06 -8.77 -6.21
CA ASP A 229 -7.81 -7.60 -6.64
C ASP A 229 -9.31 -7.78 -6.40
N LEU A 230 -9.82 -8.97 -6.72
CA LEU A 230 -11.20 -9.35 -6.43
C LEU A 230 -11.49 -9.37 -4.93
N LYS A 231 -10.54 -9.81 -4.07
CA LYS A 231 -10.67 -9.73 -2.62
C LYS A 231 -10.73 -8.28 -2.15
N THR A 232 -9.84 -7.43 -2.66
CA THR A 232 -9.80 -6.00 -2.34
C THR A 232 -11.09 -5.31 -2.75
N ALA A 233 -11.53 -5.48 -3.99
CA ALA A 233 -12.78 -4.91 -4.49
C ALA A 233 -13.99 -5.36 -3.65
N THR A 234 -14.06 -6.66 -3.31
CA THR A 234 -15.11 -7.23 -2.46
C THR A 234 -15.10 -6.64 -1.05
N ALA A 235 -13.93 -6.47 -0.45
CA ALA A 235 -13.80 -5.89 0.89
C ALA A 235 -14.27 -4.44 0.92
N ILE A 236 -13.92 -3.63 -0.08
CA ILE A 236 -14.41 -2.25 -0.20
C ILE A 236 -15.94 -2.22 -0.36
N ALA A 237 -16.49 -3.02 -1.27
CA ALA A 237 -17.94 -3.10 -1.48
C ALA A 237 -18.69 -3.55 -0.23
N LYS A 238 -18.18 -4.54 0.50
CA LYS A 238 -18.74 -4.95 1.80
C LYS A 238 -18.73 -3.81 2.82
N SER A 239 -17.61 -3.07 2.93
CA SER A 239 -17.53 -1.94 3.86
C SER A 239 -18.52 -0.83 3.50
N MET A 240 -18.71 -0.53 2.21
CA MET A 240 -19.72 0.43 1.74
C MET A 240 -21.14 0.06 2.17
N ILE A 241 -21.47 -1.23 2.06
CA ILE A 241 -22.80 -1.77 2.37
C ILE A 241 -22.99 -1.94 3.87
N CYS A 242 -22.06 -2.65 4.53
CA CYS A 242 -22.25 -3.11 5.90
C CYS A 242 -21.85 -2.09 6.96
N SER A 243 -20.88 -1.20 6.65
CA SER A 243 -20.30 -0.30 7.67
C SER A 243 -20.61 1.18 7.43
N TYR A 244 -20.75 1.60 6.16
CA TYR A 244 -20.88 3.02 5.83
C TYR A 244 -22.28 3.47 5.43
N GLY A 245 -23.25 2.53 5.35
CA GLY A 245 -24.63 2.85 4.97
C GLY A 245 -24.76 3.49 3.58
N MET A 246 -23.89 3.09 2.62
CA MET A 246 -23.83 3.68 1.28
C MET A 246 -24.66 2.92 0.25
N ASP A 247 -25.47 1.95 0.67
CA ASP A 247 -26.35 1.17 -0.19
C ASP A 247 -27.80 1.28 0.29
N GLU A 248 -28.73 1.61 -0.64
CA GLU A 248 -30.14 1.83 -0.32
C GLU A 248 -30.89 0.55 0.04
N SER A 249 -30.46 -0.60 -0.50
CA SER A 249 -31.14 -1.90 -0.28
C SER A 249 -30.95 -2.42 1.15
N ILE A 250 -29.84 -2.07 1.80
CA ILE A 250 -29.51 -2.44 3.18
C ILE A 250 -29.87 -1.29 4.15
N GLY A 251 -29.72 -0.02 3.70
CA GLY A 251 -30.02 1.18 4.48
C GLY A 251 -28.88 1.60 5.40
N LEU A 252 -29.21 2.33 6.48
CA LEU A 252 -28.23 2.96 7.38
C LEU A 252 -27.79 2.08 8.54
N ALA A 253 -28.39 0.91 8.72
CA ALA A 253 -28.03 0.00 9.82
C ALA A 253 -26.65 -0.65 9.54
N VAL A 254 -25.78 -0.62 10.54
CA VAL A 254 -24.51 -1.36 10.47
C VAL A 254 -24.79 -2.85 10.61
N VAL A 255 -24.32 -3.64 9.65
CA VAL A 255 -24.46 -5.10 9.64
C VAL A 255 -23.17 -5.74 10.12
N GLN A 256 -23.21 -6.41 11.27
CA GLN A 256 -22.04 -7.08 11.84
C GLN A 256 -21.77 -8.44 11.17
N GLU A 257 -20.51 -8.92 11.23
CA GLU A 257 -20.12 -10.19 10.60
C GLU A 257 -20.89 -11.40 11.12
N ASN A 258 -21.27 -11.42 12.41
CA ASN A 258 -22.08 -12.47 13.02
C ASN A 258 -23.54 -12.45 12.50
N GLU A 259 -24.06 -11.31 12.09
CA GLU A 259 -25.39 -11.16 11.50
C GLU A 259 -25.41 -11.60 10.04
N ILE A 260 -24.27 -11.48 9.33
CA ILE A 260 -24.11 -11.96 7.96
C ILE A 260 -24.18 -13.51 7.91
N ALA A 261 -23.89 -14.20 9.01
CA ALA A 261 -24.01 -15.66 9.09
C ALA A 261 -25.46 -16.18 9.01
N ASN A 262 -26.47 -15.33 9.21
CA ASN A 262 -27.89 -15.68 9.13
C ASN A 262 -28.45 -15.52 7.69
N SER A 263 -29.16 -16.51 7.20
CA SER A 263 -29.47 -16.79 5.79
C SER A 263 -30.00 -15.62 4.94
N PHE A 264 -30.94 -14.82 5.44
CA PHE A 264 -31.58 -13.76 4.65
C PHE A 264 -30.70 -12.51 4.45
N MET A 265 -30.05 -12.04 5.49
CA MET A 265 -29.17 -10.86 5.42
C MET A 265 -27.92 -11.18 4.60
N SER A 266 -27.36 -12.40 4.73
CA SER A 266 -26.25 -12.88 3.94
C SER A 266 -26.53 -12.84 2.44
N GLN A 267 -27.74 -13.20 2.02
CA GLN A 267 -28.11 -13.19 0.61
C GLN A 267 -28.22 -11.76 0.09
N LYS A 268 -28.89 -10.85 0.80
CA LYS A 268 -29.02 -9.44 0.40
C LYS A 268 -27.67 -8.74 0.28
N VAL A 269 -26.77 -8.91 1.26
CA VAL A 269 -25.43 -8.35 1.22
C VAL A 269 -24.65 -8.89 0.01
N ARG A 270 -24.75 -10.19 -0.27
CA ARG A 270 -24.08 -10.81 -1.42
C ARG A 270 -24.61 -10.27 -2.75
N GLU A 271 -25.93 -10.10 -2.88
CA GLU A 271 -26.56 -9.54 -4.09
C GLU A 271 -26.10 -8.10 -4.31
N ALA A 272 -26.14 -7.25 -3.29
CA ALA A 272 -25.70 -5.86 -3.36
C ALA A 272 -24.18 -5.74 -3.68
N VAL A 273 -23.32 -6.59 -3.09
CA VAL A 273 -21.90 -6.65 -3.43
C VAL A 273 -21.70 -7.01 -4.89
N ASN A 274 -22.39 -8.05 -5.37
CA ASN A 274 -22.27 -8.50 -6.77
C ASN A 274 -22.75 -7.42 -7.75
N GLU A 275 -23.79 -6.70 -7.42
CA GLU A 275 -24.32 -5.59 -8.25
C GLU A 275 -23.27 -4.48 -8.39
N ILE A 276 -22.66 -4.04 -7.28
CA ILE A 276 -21.58 -3.04 -7.29
C ILE A 276 -20.40 -3.53 -8.14
N LEU A 277 -19.91 -4.75 -7.89
CA LEU A 277 -18.75 -5.30 -8.61
C LEU A 277 -19.03 -5.45 -10.11
N SER A 278 -20.20 -5.96 -10.49
CA SER A 278 -20.57 -6.14 -11.90
C SER A 278 -20.76 -4.82 -12.63
N SER A 279 -21.37 -3.83 -11.96
CA SER A 279 -21.51 -2.47 -12.49
C SER A 279 -20.15 -1.81 -12.74
N GLU A 280 -19.26 -1.85 -11.76
CA GLU A 280 -17.95 -1.23 -11.88
C GLU A 280 -17.02 -1.98 -12.85
N LEU A 281 -17.12 -3.31 -12.95
CA LEU A 281 -16.42 -4.09 -13.98
C LEU A 281 -16.90 -3.72 -15.39
N SER A 282 -18.20 -3.58 -15.61
CA SER A 282 -18.77 -3.16 -16.90
C SER A 282 -18.28 -1.77 -17.31
N LYS A 283 -18.20 -0.83 -16.37
CA LYS A 283 -17.63 0.51 -16.60
C LYS A 283 -16.15 0.43 -16.96
N ALA A 284 -15.38 -0.37 -16.21
CA ALA A 284 -13.96 -0.60 -16.46
C ALA A 284 -13.71 -1.13 -17.88
N ILE A 285 -14.43 -2.17 -18.28
CA ILE A 285 -14.36 -2.75 -19.63
C ILE A 285 -14.64 -1.69 -20.69
N LYS A 286 -15.70 -0.90 -20.52
CA LYS A 286 -16.05 0.17 -21.47
C LYS A 286 -14.95 1.22 -21.59
N ILE A 287 -14.40 1.67 -20.46
CA ILE A 287 -13.32 2.67 -20.41
C ILE A 287 -12.08 2.13 -21.13
N LEU A 288 -11.62 0.92 -20.81
CA LEU A 288 -10.43 0.33 -21.41
C LEU A 288 -10.63 0.03 -22.90
N SER A 289 -11.82 -0.45 -23.30
CA SER A 289 -12.14 -0.71 -24.72
C SER A 289 -12.06 0.54 -25.58
N ASN A 290 -12.45 1.70 -25.03
CA ASN A 290 -12.37 3.00 -25.73
C ASN A 290 -10.96 3.57 -25.76
N ASN A 291 -10.04 3.04 -24.97
CA ASN A 291 -8.69 3.57 -24.79
C ASN A 291 -7.58 2.57 -25.17
N ARG A 292 -7.87 1.64 -26.12
CA ARG A 292 -6.91 0.61 -26.54
C ARG A 292 -5.53 1.17 -26.92
N VAL A 293 -5.51 2.28 -27.65
CA VAL A 293 -4.24 2.92 -28.09
C VAL A 293 -3.39 3.34 -26.87
N ALA A 294 -4.00 3.95 -25.87
CA ALA A 294 -3.29 4.36 -24.67
C ALA A 294 -2.78 3.13 -23.88
N MET A 295 -3.58 2.07 -23.82
CA MET A 295 -3.21 0.80 -23.20
C MET A 295 -2.04 0.12 -23.92
N ASP A 296 -2.06 0.06 -25.25
CA ASP A 296 -0.96 -0.51 -26.03
C ASP A 296 0.34 0.28 -25.82
N LYS A 297 0.26 1.62 -25.78
CA LYS A 297 1.45 2.47 -25.55
C LYS A 297 2.08 2.29 -24.18
N ILE A 298 1.30 2.14 -23.13
CA ILE A 298 1.86 1.91 -21.79
C ILE A 298 2.42 0.49 -21.66
N VAL A 299 1.78 -0.49 -22.29
CA VAL A 299 2.28 -1.87 -22.34
C VAL A 299 3.61 -1.96 -23.09
N ASP A 300 3.71 -1.30 -24.26
CA ASP A 300 4.98 -1.23 -25.00
C ASP A 300 6.11 -0.63 -24.16
N ALA A 301 5.80 0.45 -23.41
CA ALA A 301 6.77 1.07 -22.51
C ALA A 301 7.16 0.14 -21.36
N LEU A 302 6.19 -0.54 -20.72
CA LEU A 302 6.45 -1.52 -19.66
C LEU A 302 7.31 -2.68 -20.11
N LEU A 303 7.04 -3.23 -21.30
CA LEU A 303 7.83 -4.36 -21.85
C LEU A 303 9.27 -3.95 -22.21
N LYS A 304 9.52 -2.63 -22.41
CA LYS A 304 10.84 -2.11 -22.71
C LYS A 304 11.63 -1.75 -21.44
N GLU A 305 10.98 -1.08 -20.49
CA GLU A 305 11.65 -0.49 -19.31
C GLU A 305 11.46 -1.33 -18.04
N ASN A 306 10.56 -2.34 -18.05
CA ASN A 306 10.12 -3.19 -16.93
C ASN A 306 9.37 -2.46 -15.82
N HIS A 307 9.55 -1.16 -15.65
CA HIS A 307 8.84 -0.32 -14.70
C HIS A 307 8.68 1.11 -15.24
N LEU A 308 7.69 1.84 -14.73
CA LEU A 308 7.40 3.22 -15.12
C LEU A 308 7.16 4.07 -13.88
N SER A 309 7.76 5.26 -13.85
CA SER A 309 7.52 6.28 -12.83
C SER A 309 6.20 7.02 -13.07
N ALA A 310 5.73 7.76 -12.06
CA ALA A 310 4.52 8.57 -12.13
C ALA A 310 4.51 9.54 -13.34
N ASN A 311 5.66 10.17 -13.62
CA ASN A 311 5.81 11.10 -14.72
C ASN A 311 5.63 10.41 -16.07
N MET A 312 6.28 9.27 -16.28
CA MET A 312 6.17 8.47 -17.51
C MET A 312 4.73 7.99 -17.74
N ILE A 313 4.08 7.47 -16.69
CA ILE A 313 2.69 7.01 -16.75
C ILE A 313 1.77 8.17 -17.17
N ASN A 314 1.88 9.30 -16.49
CA ASN A 314 1.05 10.47 -16.77
C ASN A 314 1.28 11.01 -18.19
N GLU A 315 2.50 11.11 -18.67
CA GLU A 315 2.80 11.55 -20.04
C GLU A 315 2.22 10.63 -21.10
N ILE A 316 2.35 9.32 -20.93
CA ILE A 316 1.82 8.34 -21.88
C ILE A 316 0.30 8.46 -21.96
N PHE A 317 -0.39 8.49 -20.83
CA PHE A 317 -1.85 8.56 -20.82
C PHE A 317 -2.37 9.92 -21.27
N ALA A 318 -1.77 11.03 -20.84
CA ALA A 318 -2.19 12.37 -21.25
C ALA A 318 -2.11 12.59 -22.78
N LYS A 319 -1.13 11.95 -23.45
CA LYS A 319 -0.94 12.05 -24.90
C LYS A 319 -1.89 11.15 -25.71
N ASN A 320 -2.29 10.01 -25.17
CA ASN A 320 -2.92 8.94 -25.95
C ASN A 320 -4.34 8.58 -25.49
N ALA A 321 -4.77 9.00 -24.29
CA ALA A 321 -6.09 8.67 -23.77
C ALA A 321 -7.18 9.56 -24.39
N VAL A 322 -8.30 8.95 -24.72
CA VAL A 322 -9.56 9.63 -25.03
C VAL A 322 -10.28 9.88 -23.72
N LYS A 323 -10.31 11.14 -23.25
CA LYS A 323 -11.11 11.50 -22.07
C LYS A 323 -12.59 11.29 -22.41
N MET A 324 -13.24 10.39 -21.69
CA MET A 324 -14.70 10.33 -21.76
C MET A 324 -15.24 11.62 -21.12
N GLY A 325 -15.96 12.43 -21.91
CA GLY A 325 -16.56 13.67 -21.43
C GLY A 325 -17.40 13.39 -20.17
N GLN A 326 -17.26 14.28 -19.20
CA GLN A 326 -18.04 14.32 -17.97
C GLN A 326 -19.53 14.49 -18.25
#